data_d318b4ca766c922d45ca1a967f878c49
#
_entry.id   d318b4ca766c922d45ca1a967f878c49
#
_cell.length_a   1.000
_cell.length_b   1.000
_cell.length_c   1.000
_cell.angle_alpha   90.00
_cell.angle_beta   90.00
_cell.angle_gamma   90.00
#
_symmetry.space_group_name_H-M   'P 1'
#
loop_
_entity.id
_entity.type
_entity.pdbx_description
1 polymer ?
#
loop_
_entity_poly.entity_id
_entity_poly.type
_entity_poly.pdbx_seq_one_letter_code
_entity_poly.pdbx_strand_id
1 'polypeptide(L)'
;MIFFFSDNHYNTHAGKNIFQNLPCDLKEKVRFFEDDLTVLEEGSWEKECDLLILHLIGGTCSLPHPGSGAEGAVKRYCERKGNMLLLHGSSAAFWQWQWWREITGVRWVRPNDPDGVERSTHPKAPCHVEVCKCRHPLCGELENFDLPEDEIYIDLEQTSPVSCLMTCDVNGKTYPQCTSSFTPWGGEVINFIPGHKEECVSNAALNADIARAVRYLL
;
A
#
# COMPACT_ATOMS: atom_id res chain seq x y z
N MET A 1 12.85 10.10 8.56
CA MET A 1 11.47 10.17 9.09
C MET A 1 10.53 9.35 8.21
N ILE A 2 9.55 8.69 8.78
CA ILE A 2 8.49 7.97 8.04
C ILE A 2 7.26 8.88 7.99
N PHE A 3 6.69 9.09 6.82
CA PHE A 3 5.40 9.78 6.67
C PHE A 3 4.34 8.76 6.32
N PHE A 4 3.30 8.67 7.15
CA PHE A 4 2.22 7.73 6.98
C PHE A 4 0.89 8.47 6.84
N PHE A 5 0.36 8.51 5.61
CA PHE A 5 -0.94 9.10 5.31
C PHE A 5 -2.00 8.03 5.16
N SER A 6 -3.14 8.22 5.81
CA SER A 6 -4.28 7.32 5.80
C SER A 6 -5.58 8.09 5.58
N ASP A 7 -6.56 7.47 4.96
CA ASP A 7 -7.95 7.88 5.07
C ASP A 7 -8.75 6.88 5.90
N ASN A 8 -9.79 7.36 6.55
CA ASN A 8 -10.73 6.51 7.29
C ASN A 8 -11.87 6.03 6.38
N HIS A 9 -11.51 5.51 5.22
CA HIS A 9 -12.45 4.93 4.30
C HIS A 9 -13.24 3.80 4.99
N TYR A 10 -14.52 3.77 4.84
CA TYR A 10 -15.43 2.81 5.49
C TYR A 10 -15.51 2.86 7.02
N ASN A 11 -15.00 3.88 7.69
CA ASN A 11 -15.00 4.03 9.16
C ASN A 11 -14.31 2.86 9.91
N THR A 12 -13.30 2.24 9.31
CA THR A 12 -12.58 1.11 9.91
C THR A 12 -11.32 1.53 10.67
N HIS A 13 -10.85 2.77 10.49
CA HIS A 13 -9.59 3.28 11.03
C HIS A 13 -8.40 2.33 10.78
N ALA A 14 -8.40 1.61 9.65
CA ALA A 14 -7.44 0.56 9.36
C ALA A 14 -5.99 1.06 9.41
N GLY A 15 -5.68 2.20 8.77
CA GLY A 15 -4.34 2.78 8.81
C GLY A 15 -3.92 3.18 10.23
N LYS A 16 -4.83 3.72 11.04
CA LYS A 16 -4.58 4.06 12.44
C LYS A 16 -4.31 2.82 13.29
N ASN A 17 -5.08 1.75 13.08
CA ASN A 17 -4.86 0.48 13.75
C ASN A 17 -3.48 -0.10 13.42
N ILE A 18 -3.08 -0.10 12.15
CA ILE A 18 -1.74 -0.52 11.72
C ILE A 18 -0.67 0.35 12.39
N PHE A 19 -0.81 1.68 12.35
CA PHE A 19 0.13 2.59 13.03
C PHE A 19 0.26 2.27 14.53
N GLN A 20 -0.86 2.04 15.22
CA GLN A 20 -0.86 1.72 16.65
C GLN A 20 -0.17 0.39 16.98
N ASN A 21 -0.21 -0.58 16.06
CA ASN A 21 0.41 -1.89 16.20
C ASN A 21 1.88 -1.94 15.75
N LEU A 22 2.42 -0.87 15.16
CA LEU A 22 3.85 -0.82 14.85
C LEU A 22 4.69 -0.93 16.13
N PRO A 23 5.86 -1.60 16.09
CA PRO A 23 6.83 -1.60 17.19
C PRO A 23 7.22 -0.18 17.61
N CYS A 24 7.49 0.02 18.91
CA CYS A 24 7.78 1.35 19.46
C CYS A 24 8.91 2.09 18.74
N ASP A 25 9.99 1.38 18.40
CA ASP A 25 11.15 1.93 17.70
C ASP A 25 10.85 2.44 16.29
N LEU A 26 9.85 1.87 15.61
CA LEU A 26 9.35 2.37 14.34
C LEU A 26 8.36 3.51 14.56
N LYS A 27 7.44 3.34 15.50
CA LYS A 27 6.38 4.32 15.81
C LYS A 27 6.93 5.70 16.13
N GLU A 28 8.04 5.77 16.87
CA GLU A 28 8.74 7.02 17.21
C GLU A 28 9.29 7.76 15.98
N LYS A 29 9.48 7.07 14.87
CA LYS A 29 9.96 7.64 13.60
C LYS A 29 8.82 8.05 12.66
N VAL A 30 7.55 7.71 12.99
CA VAL A 30 6.40 7.91 12.12
C VAL A 30 5.68 9.22 12.46
N ARG A 31 5.46 10.04 11.45
CA ARG A 31 4.45 11.10 11.45
C ARG A 31 3.19 10.55 10.79
N PHE A 32 2.16 10.32 11.58
CA PHE A 32 0.91 9.72 11.14
C PHE A 32 -0.17 10.77 10.93
N PHE A 33 -0.90 10.68 9.82
CA PHE A 33 -2.00 11.57 9.44
C PHE A 33 -3.19 10.72 8.98
N GLU A 34 -4.35 10.91 9.60
CA GLU A 34 -5.61 10.29 9.18
C GLU A 34 -6.60 11.37 8.81
N ASP A 35 -7.18 11.26 7.60
CA ASP A 35 -8.14 12.22 7.02
C ASP A 35 -7.58 13.68 6.93
N ASP A 36 -6.28 13.85 7.00
CA ASP A 36 -5.60 15.13 6.88
C ASP A 36 -4.48 15.06 5.84
N LEU A 37 -4.70 15.68 4.69
CA LEU A 37 -3.74 15.77 3.60
C LEU A 37 -3.03 17.14 3.55
N THR A 38 -3.19 17.99 4.56
CA THR A 38 -2.58 19.33 4.60
C THR A 38 -1.07 19.27 4.44
N VAL A 39 -0.41 18.38 5.22
CA VAL A 39 1.05 18.21 5.14
C VAL A 39 1.47 17.66 3.77
N LEU A 40 0.67 16.76 3.18
CA LEU A 40 0.93 16.25 1.84
C LEU A 40 0.90 17.38 0.80
N GLU A 41 -0.09 18.29 0.91
CA GLU A 41 -0.25 19.45 0.03
C GLU A 41 0.85 20.50 0.21
N GLU A 42 1.31 20.75 1.43
CA GLU A 42 2.39 21.71 1.71
C GLU A 42 3.71 21.31 1.05
N GLY A 43 3.93 20.02 0.86
CA GLY A 43 5.00 19.46 0.06
C GLY A 43 6.41 19.57 0.65
N SER A 44 6.59 20.17 1.81
CA SER A 44 7.91 20.26 2.47
C SER A 44 8.38 18.93 3.05
N TRP A 45 7.44 18.05 3.40
CA TRP A 45 7.68 16.72 3.99
C TRP A 45 8.61 15.84 3.15
N GLU A 46 8.57 15.99 1.83
CA GLU A 46 9.30 15.13 0.90
C GLU A 46 10.81 15.16 1.13
N LYS A 47 11.36 16.25 1.67
CA LYS A 47 12.80 16.42 1.94
C LYS A 47 13.27 15.65 3.17
N GLU A 48 12.38 15.39 4.11
CA GLU A 48 12.65 14.70 5.37
C GLU A 48 12.17 13.24 5.36
N CYS A 49 11.49 12.83 4.28
CA CYS A 49 10.87 11.54 4.17
C CYS A 49 11.89 10.48 3.71
N ASP A 50 12.15 9.51 4.56
CA ASP A 50 12.94 8.31 4.23
C ASP A 50 12.04 7.20 3.67
N LEU A 51 10.79 7.12 4.14
CA LEU A 51 9.79 6.15 3.69
C LEU A 51 8.40 6.79 3.69
N LEU A 52 7.70 6.67 2.56
CA LEU A 52 6.30 7.05 2.42
C LEU A 52 5.42 5.81 2.59
N ILE A 53 4.52 5.83 3.59
CA ILE A 53 3.50 4.80 3.78
C ILE A 53 2.14 5.40 3.43
N LEU A 54 1.37 4.70 2.62
CA LEU A 54 0.01 5.09 2.26
C LEU A 54 -0.97 3.98 2.65
N HIS A 55 -2.05 4.37 3.30
CA HIS A 55 -3.27 3.59 3.46
C HIS A 55 -4.45 4.46 3.00
N LEU A 56 -4.45 4.82 1.72
CA LEU A 56 -5.37 5.76 1.10
C LEU A 56 -6.14 5.10 -0.03
N ILE A 57 -7.44 5.25 -0.04
CA ILE A 57 -8.26 5.00 -1.22
C ILE A 57 -8.41 6.27 -2.04
N GLY A 58 -8.52 7.40 -1.38
CA GLY A 58 -8.56 8.75 -1.95
C GLY A 58 -9.76 9.03 -2.84
N GLY A 59 -10.41 10.16 -2.64
CA GLY A 59 -11.51 10.65 -3.48
C GLY A 59 -12.80 9.82 -3.51
N THR A 60 -12.98 8.91 -2.55
CA THR A 60 -14.17 8.05 -2.45
C THR A 60 -15.00 8.29 -1.20
N CYS A 61 -14.51 9.13 -0.28
CA CYS A 61 -15.20 9.57 0.92
C CYS A 61 -15.34 11.09 0.90
N SER A 62 -15.58 11.68 2.05
CA SER A 62 -15.59 13.13 2.24
C SER A 62 -14.22 13.79 2.04
N LEU A 63 -13.15 13.02 2.02
CA LEU A 63 -11.81 13.53 1.78
C LEU A 63 -11.62 13.85 0.29
N PRO A 64 -11.37 15.12 -0.08
CA PRO A 64 -11.16 15.49 -1.46
C PRO A 64 -9.86 14.87 -2.01
N HIS A 65 -9.79 14.76 -3.34
CA HIS A 65 -8.52 14.43 -3.98
C HIS A 65 -7.47 15.48 -3.62
N PRO A 66 -6.22 15.05 -3.32
CA PRO A 66 -5.14 15.99 -3.14
C PRO A 66 -4.86 16.76 -4.43
N GLY A 67 -4.45 18.02 -4.29
CA GLY A 67 -4.21 18.92 -5.40
C GLY A 67 -2.80 18.81 -6.01
N SER A 68 -2.45 19.80 -6.82
CA SER A 68 -1.16 19.85 -7.53
C SER A 68 0.05 20.01 -6.61
N GLY A 69 -0.14 20.56 -5.41
CA GLY A 69 0.93 20.64 -4.39
C GLY A 69 1.37 19.27 -3.96
N ALA A 70 0.42 18.42 -3.58
CA ALA A 70 0.66 17.04 -3.22
C ALA A 70 1.24 16.23 -4.39
N GLU A 71 0.66 16.37 -5.59
CA GLU A 71 1.15 15.68 -6.79
C GLU A 71 2.62 15.99 -7.04
N GLY A 72 2.98 17.28 -7.02
CA GLY A 72 4.36 17.73 -7.22
C GLY A 72 5.31 17.21 -6.13
N ALA A 73 4.88 17.17 -4.87
CA ALA A 73 5.69 16.69 -3.76
C ALA A 73 5.93 15.16 -3.84
N VAL A 74 4.88 14.37 -4.09
CA VAL A 74 5.00 12.92 -4.25
C VAL A 74 5.88 12.59 -5.45
N LYS A 75 5.73 13.31 -6.56
CA LYS A 75 6.57 13.12 -7.74
C LYS A 75 8.04 13.38 -7.45
N ARG A 76 8.39 14.52 -6.82
CA ARG A 76 9.78 14.83 -6.43
C ARG A 76 10.35 13.80 -5.45
N TYR A 77 9.51 13.28 -4.52
CA TYR A 77 9.90 12.20 -3.63
C TYR A 77 10.29 10.94 -4.41
N CYS A 78 9.48 10.53 -5.38
CA CYS A 78 9.76 9.38 -6.25
C CYS A 78 11.01 9.62 -7.12
N GLU A 79 11.16 10.82 -7.69
CA GLU A 79 12.31 11.22 -8.52
C GLU A 79 13.65 11.17 -7.75
N ARG A 80 13.60 11.29 -6.43
CA ARG A 80 14.76 11.13 -5.53
C ARG A 80 14.94 9.67 -5.05
N LYS A 81 14.32 8.72 -5.71
CA LYS A 81 14.35 7.29 -5.37
C LYS A 81 13.71 6.97 -4.01
N GLY A 82 12.70 7.74 -3.60
CA GLY A 82 11.96 7.49 -2.38
C GLY A 82 11.24 6.13 -2.43
N ASN A 83 11.37 5.35 -1.36
CA ASN A 83 10.70 4.06 -1.22
C ASN A 83 9.26 4.23 -0.71
N MET A 84 8.37 3.35 -1.13
CA MET A 84 6.96 3.43 -0.75
C MET A 84 6.44 2.08 -0.27
N LEU A 85 5.62 2.13 0.80
CA LEU A 85 4.79 1.02 1.24
C LEU A 85 3.32 1.39 1.02
N LEU A 86 2.69 0.72 0.07
CA LEU A 86 1.29 0.91 -0.30
C LEU A 86 0.46 -0.19 0.36
N LEU A 87 -0.36 0.20 1.33
CA LEU A 87 -1.19 -0.72 2.10
C LEU A 87 -2.59 -0.80 1.50
N HIS A 88 -3.11 -2.02 1.41
CA HIS A 88 -4.44 -2.33 0.92
C HIS A 88 -4.73 -1.69 -0.45
N GLY A 89 -5.73 -0.84 -0.54
CA GLY A 89 -6.15 -0.18 -1.79
C GLY A 89 -5.28 0.97 -2.28
N SER A 90 -4.14 1.25 -1.63
CA SER A 90 -3.35 2.47 -1.90
C SER A 90 -2.70 2.53 -3.29
N SER A 91 -2.59 1.41 -3.99
CA SER A 91 -2.21 1.43 -5.41
C SER A 91 -3.23 2.15 -6.31
N ALA A 92 -4.48 2.27 -5.84
CA ALA A 92 -5.54 3.05 -6.47
C ALA A 92 -5.67 4.48 -5.94
N ALA A 93 -4.90 4.88 -4.92
CA ALA A 93 -4.84 6.27 -4.49
C ALA A 93 -4.35 7.15 -5.65
N PHE A 94 -4.67 8.42 -5.65
CA PHE A 94 -4.19 9.35 -6.68
C PHE A 94 -4.46 8.90 -8.14
N TRP A 95 -5.51 8.12 -8.37
CA TRP A 95 -5.84 7.57 -9.68
C TRP A 95 -5.99 8.63 -10.78
N GLN A 96 -6.25 9.88 -10.43
CA GLN A 96 -6.31 11.02 -11.32
C GLN A 96 -4.92 11.43 -11.86
N TRP A 97 -3.83 11.01 -11.22
CA TRP A 97 -2.47 11.25 -11.72
C TRP A 97 -2.05 10.09 -12.63
N GLN A 98 -1.99 10.32 -13.94
CA GLN A 98 -1.66 9.27 -14.91
C GLN A 98 -0.33 8.59 -14.58
N TRP A 99 0.71 9.37 -14.30
CA TRP A 99 2.03 8.84 -13.98
C TRP A 99 2.04 7.94 -12.73
N TRP A 100 1.15 8.19 -11.75
CA TRP A 100 1.02 7.36 -10.57
C TRP A 100 0.55 5.95 -10.92
N ARG A 101 -0.43 5.85 -11.81
CA ARG A 101 -0.95 4.55 -12.26
C ARG A 101 0.12 3.68 -12.91
N GLU A 102 1.15 4.30 -13.50
CA GLU A 102 2.24 3.63 -14.20
C GLU A 102 3.34 3.10 -13.26
N ILE A 103 3.52 3.69 -12.06
CA ILE A 103 4.66 3.40 -11.19
C ILE A 103 4.36 2.45 -10.01
N THR A 104 3.10 2.14 -9.76
CA THR A 104 2.71 1.35 -8.58
C THR A 104 3.02 -0.15 -8.68
N GLY A 105 3.49 -0.61 -9.83
CA GLY A 105 3.81 -2.02 -10.10
C GLY A 105 2.59 -2.86 -10.37
N VAL A 106 1.68 -2.94 -9.41
CA VAL A 106 0.31 -3.43 -9.57
C VAL A 106 -0.66 -2.37 -9.08
N ARG A 107 -1.81 -2.26 -9.72
CA ARG A 107 -2.84 -1.32 -9.30
C ARG A 107 -4.23 -1.93 -9.29
N TRP A 108 -5.06 -1.45 -8.39
CA TRP A 108 -6.50 -1.64 -8.44
C TRP A 108 -7.09 -0.80 -9.56
N VAL A 109 -7.78 -1.44 -10.51
CA VAL A 109 -8.46 -0.78 -11.61
C VAL A 109 -9.91 -0.49 -11.21
N ARG A 110 -10.27 0.79 -11.20
CA ARG A 110 -11.62 1.26 -10.84
C ARG A 110 -12.63 1.01 -11.95
N PRO A 111 -13.93 0.93 -11.65
CA PRO A 111 -14.95 1.01 -12.69
C PRO A 111 -14.77 2.29 -13.52
N ASN A 112 -14.91 2.19 -14.84
CA ASN A 112 -14.71 3.30 -15.79
C ASN A 112 -13.29 3.90 -15.74
N ASP A 113 -12.31 3.05 -15.60
CA ASP A 113 -10.89 3.44 -15.66
C ASP A 113 -10.59 4.23 -16.94
N PRO A 114 -9.87 5.38 -16.84
CA PRO A 114 -9.58 6.22 -18.01
C PRO A 114 -8.69 5.55 -19.03
N ASP A 115 -7.93 4.51 -18.65
CA ASP A 115 -7.06 3.76 -19.55
C ASP A 115 -7.80 2.61 -20.26
N GLY A 116 -9.09 2.42 -19.96
CA GLY A 116 -9.93 1.39 -20.59
C GLY A 116 -9.60 -0.04 -20.17
N VAL A 117 -8.90 -0.21 -19.06
CA VAL A 117 -8.53 -1.53 -18.51
C VAL A 117 -9.72 -2.14 -17.78
N GLU A 118 -9.86 -3.47 -17.84
CA GLU A 118 -10.91 -4.18 -17.11
C GLU A 118 -10.74 -3.98 -15.60
N ARG A 119 -11.88 -3.74 -14.92
CA ARG A 119 -11.91 -3.45 -13.48
C ARG A 119 -11.43 -4.64 -12.65
N SER A 120 -10.69 -4.34 -11.59
CA SER A 120 -10.36 -5.29 -10.54
C SER A 120 -11.58 -5.68 -9.70
N THR A 121 -11.51 -6.84 -9.04
CA THR A 121 -12.55 -7.35 -8.14
C THR A 121 -11.96 -7.81 -6.80
N HIS A 122 -12.81 -7.95 -5.77
CA HIS A 122 -12.38 -8.35 -4.42
C HIS A 122 -13.38 -9.31 -3.77
N PRO A 123 -13.33 -10.61 -4.05
CA PRO A 123 -14.09 -11.57 -3.28
C PRO A 123 -13.75 -11.47 -1.80
N LYS A 124 -14.76 -11.67 -0.94
CA LYS A 124 -14.61 -11.71 0.53
C LYS A 124 -14.57 -13.16 0.97
N ALA A 125 -13.47 -13.56 1.58
CA ALA A 125 -13.28 -14.92 2.06
C ALA A 125 -12.21 -14.97 3.16
N PRO A 126 -12.18 -16.03 3.99
CA PRO A 126 -11.01 -16.37 4.78
C PRO A 126 -9.80 -16.52 3.85
N CYS A 127 -8.66 -15.99 4.26
CA CYS A 127 -7.47 -15.89 3.42
C CYS A 127 -6.26 -16.48 4.15
N HIS A 128 -5.66 -17.51 3.56
CA HIS A 128 -4.32 -17.96 3.94
C HIS A 128 -3.32 -17.27 3.03
N VAL A 129 -2.51 -16.39 3.62
CA VAL A 129 -1.47 -15.64 2.90
C VAL A 129 -0.16 -16.38 3.05
N GLU A 130 0.41 -16.80 1.92
CA GLU A 130 1.61 -17.63 1.86
C GLU A 130 2.79 -16.88 1.23
N VAL A 131 3.97 -16.99 1.85
CA VAL A 131 5.20 -16.39 1.35
C VAL A 131 5.71 -17.16 0.13
N CYS A 132 6.01 -16.43 -0.94
CA CYS A 132 6.55 -17.01 -2.17
C CYS A 132 8.02 -17.44 -2.00
N LYS A 133 8.39 -18.52 -2.67
CA LYS A 133 9.80 -18.90 -2.85
C LYS A 133 10.45 -18.00 -3.92
N CYS A 134 10.86 -16.82 -3.54
CA CYS A 134 11.46 -15.85 -4.47
C CYS A 134 12.88 -15.43 -4.02
N ARG A 135 13.59 -14.69 -4.88
CA ARG A 135 14.95 -14.20 -4.55
C ARG A 135 14.95 -12.84 -3.86
N HIS A 136 13.79 -12.25 -3.65
CA HIS A 136 13.69 -10.96 -3.00
C HIS A 136 14.08 -11.08 -1.51
N PRO A 137 14.94 -10.21 -0.97
CA PRO A 137 15.44 -10.33 0.42
C PRO A 137 14.30 -10.40 1.45
N LEU A 138 13.26 -9.59 1.28
CA LEU A 138 12.13 -9.55 2.19
C LEU A 138 11.39 -10.90 2.28
N CYS A 139 11.42 -11.75 1.25
CA CYS A 139 10.80 -13.10 1.32
C CYS A 139 11.40 -13.98 2.43
N GLY A 140 12.66 -13.74 2.81
CA GLY A 140 13.32 -14.45 3.93
C GLY A 140 12.90 -13.97 5.31
N GLU A 141 12.23 -12.83 5.39
CA GLU A 141 11.79 -12.18 6.63
C GLU A 141 10.29 -12.38 6.90
N LEU A 142 9.48 -12.50 5.82
CA LEU A 142 8.03 -12.61 5.91
C LEU A 142 7.61 -13.99 6.42
N GLU A 143 6.42 -14.06 7.03
CA GLU A 143 5.81 -15.29 7.55
C GLU A 143 4.41 -15.48 6.97
N ASN A 144 3.98 -16.74 6.84
CA ASN A 144 2.61 -17.07 6.45
C ASN A 144 1.65 -16.67 7.57
N PHE A 145 0.44 -16.22 7.20
CA PHE A 145 -0.59 -15.92 8.17
C PHE A 145 -1.99 -16.18 7.63
N ASP A 146 -2.94 -16.34 8.56
CA ASP A 146 -4.35 -16.53 8.26
C ASP A 146 -5.15 -15.28 8.65
N LEU A 147 -6.07 -14.87 7.80
CA LEU A 147 -7.08 -13.86 8.08
C LEU A 147 -8.48 -14.47 8.09
N PRO A 148 -9.38 -13.99 8.96
CA PRO A 148 -10.72 -14.55 9.07
C PRO A 148 -11.53 -14.38 7.78
N GLU A 149 -11.90 -13.19 7.43
CA GLU A 149 -12.52 -12.81 6.16
C GLU A 149 -11.98 -11.44 5.77
N ASP A 150 -11.33 -11.38 4.61
CA ASP A 150 -10.79 -10.12 4.09
C ASP A 150 -11.25 -9.87 2.65
N GLU A 151 -10.99 -8.68 2.13
CA GLU A 151 -11.10 -8.37 0.71
C GLU A 151 -9.85 -8.83 -0.01
N ILE A 152 -9.98 -9.92 -0.77
CA ILE A 152 -8.86 -10.47 -1.54
C ILE A 152 -8.85 -9.81 -2.91
N TYR A 153 -7.94 -8.89 -3.15
CA TYR A 153 -7.85 -8.20 -4.43
C TYR A 153 -7.36 -9.15 -5.52
N ILE A 154 -8.16 -9.27 -6.58
CA ILE A 154 -7.86 -10.08 -7.76
C ILE A 154 -8.01 -9.24 -9.03
N ASP A 155 -7.45 -9.75 -10.13
CA ASP A 155 -7.48 -9.09 -11.43
C ASP A 155 -6.88 -7.68 -11.39
N LEU A 156 -5.81 -7.52 -10.57
CA LEU A 156 -5.02 -6.30 -10.54
C LEU A 156 -4.25 -6.14 -11.86
N GLU A 157 -4.20 -4.92 -12.38
CA GLU A 157 -3.34 -4.64 -13.52
C GLU A 157 -1.87 -4.59 -13.08
N GLN A 158 -1.03 -5.33 -13.77
CA GLN A 158 0.42 -5.20 -13.63
C GLN A 158 0.92 -4.08 -14.54
N THR A 159 1.44 -2.99 -13.98
CA THR A 159 1.91 -1.80 -14.71
C THR A 159 3.41 -1.78 -14.96
N SER A 160 4.18 -2.60 -14.24
CA SER A 160 5.61 -2.78 -14.41
C SER A 160 6.06 -4.19 -13.97
N PRO A 161 7.31 -4.61 -14.20
CA PRO A 161 7.81 -5.87 -13.67
C PRO A 161 7.73 -5.91 -12.14
N VAL A 162 7.16 -6.99 -11.59
CA VAL A 162 7.02 -7.19 -10.14
C VAL A 162 7.65 -8.49 -9.67
N SER A 163 8.16 -8.49 -8.44
CA SER A 163 8.44 -9.69 -7.67
C SER A 163 7.22 -9.99 -6.79
N CYS A 164 6.61 -11.15 -6.94
CA CYS A 164 5.56 -11.61 -6.04
C CYS A 164 6.20 -12.11 -4.74
N LEU A 165 5.84 -11.52 -3.61
CA LEU A 165 6.38 -11.84 -2.29
C LEU A 165 5.43 -12.74 -1.49
N MET A 166 4.14 -12.52 -1.61
CA MET A 166 3.11 -13.35 -0.97
C MET A 166 1.90 -13.54 -1.89
N THR A 167 1.22 -14.65 -1.71
CA THR A 167 0.03 -15.03 -2.48
C THR A 167 -1.10 -15.52 -1.58
N CYS A 168 -2.30 -15.56 -2.11
CA CYS A 168 -3.45 -16.24 -1.53
C CYS A 168 -4.22 -16.98 -2.63
N ASP A 169 -4.75 -18.15 -2.31
CA ASP A 169 -5.59 -18.92 -3.22
C ASP A 169 -7.06 -18.58 -3.03
N VAL A 170 -7.73 -18.28 -4.14
CA VAL A 170 -9.17 -18.01 -4.19
C VAL A 170 -9.78 -18.85 -5.31
N ASN A 171 -10.75 -19.69 -4.98
CA ASN A 171 -11.44 -20.54 -5.96
C ASN A 171 -10.49 -21.37 -6.85
N GLY A 172 -9.39 -21.85 -6.28
CA GLY A 172 -8.39 -22.67 -7.00
C GLY A 172 -7.47 -21.92 -7.92
N LYS A 173 -7.42 -20.59 -7.81
CA LYS A 173 -6.48 -19.72 -8.52
C LYS A 173 -5.68 -18.90 -7.51
N THR A 174 -4.37 -18.80 -7.75
CA THR A 174 -3.42 -18.06 -6.90
C THR A 174 -3.32 -16.59 -7.34
N TYR A 175 -3.40 -15.68 -6.39
CA TYR A 175 -3.31 -14.23 -6.63
C TYR A 175 -2.26 -13.58 -5.76
N PRO A 176 -1.47 -12.61 -6.29
CA PRO A 176 -0.52 -11.83 -5.51
C PRO A 176 -1.22 -11.03 -4.41
N GLN A 177 -0.65 -11.07 -3.19
CA GLN A 177 -1.11 -10.30 -2.03
C GLN A 177 -0.03 -9.37 -1.48
N CYS A 178 1.24 -9.64 -1.78
CA CYS A 178 2.33 -8.71 -1.55
C CYS A 178 3.25 -8.74 -2.76
N THR A 179 3.60 -7.57 -3.28
CA THR A 179 4.49 -7.44 -4.44
C THR A 179 5.52 -6.34 -4.23
N SER A 180 6.70 -6.50 -4.83
CA SER A 180 7.72 -5.46 -4.93
C SER A 180 7.96 -5.10 -6.39
N SER A 181 8.11 -3.82 -6.65
CA SER A 181 8.48 -3.24 -7.95
C SER A 181 9.39 -2.04 -7.75
N PHE A 182 9.93 -1.50 -8.84
CA PHE A 182 10.75 -0.30 -8.79
C PHE A 182 10.14 0.79 -9.66
N THR A 183 10.13 2.02 -9.15
CA THR A 183 9.80 3.19 -9.97
C THR A 183 10.86 3.38 -11.06
N PRO A 184 10.56 4.12 -12.14
CA PRO A 184 11.55 4.46 -13.18
C PRO A 184 12.79 5.16 -12.63
N TRP A 185 12.69 5.78 -11.46
CA TRP A 185 13.79 6.49 -10.80
C TRP A 185 14.60 5.60 -9.84
N GLY A 186 14.13 4.38 -9.54
CA GLY A 186 14.84 3.37 -8.76
C GLY A 186 14.45 3.33 -7.28
N GLY A 187 13.38 4.02 -6.86
CA GLY A 187 12.74 3.79 -5.55
C GLY A 187 11.94 2.50 -5.57
N GLU A 188 11.96 1.73 -4.49
CA GLU A 188 11.19 0.51 -4.37
C GLU A 188 9.78 0.78 -3.87
N VAL A 189 8.81 0.08 -4.47
CA VAL A 189 7.39 0.13 -4.11
C VAL A 189 6.95 -1.26 -3.68
N ILE A 190 6.57 -1.40 -2.41
CA ILE A 190 5.92 -2.60 -1.92
C ILE A 190 4.41 -2.33 -1.82
N ASN A 191 3.62 -3.14 -2.52
CA ASN A 191 2.18 -3.23 -2.32
C ASN A 191 1.90 -4.39 -1.35
N PHE A 192 1.31 -4.09 -0.19
CA PHE A 192 0.90 -5.05 0.82
C PHE A 192 -0.62 -4.98 0.96
N ILE A 193 -1.33 -5.90 0.30
CA ILE A 193 -2.76 -5.81 0.02
C ILE A 193 -3.65 -6.24 1.20
N PRO A 194 -3.33 -7.32 1.97
CA PRO A 194 -4.19 -7.79 3.05
C PRO A 194 -4.43 -6.73 4.13
N GLY A 195 -5.63 -6.72 4.74
CA GLY A 195 -5.93 -5.87 5.88
C GLY A 195 -6.99 -4.79 5.61
N HIS A 196 -8.19 -5.20 5.18
CA HIS A 196 -9.33 -4.28 5.00
C HIS A 196 -10.11 -4.05 6.28
N LYS A 197 -10.49 -5.14 6.98
CA LYS A 197 -11.34 -5.08 8.18
C LYS A 197 -10.52 -4.88 9.45
N GLU A 198 -11.18 -4.36 10.51
CA GLU A 198 -10.57 -4.18 11.83
C GLU A 198 -9.98 -5.48 12.37
N GLU A 199 -10.68 -6.60 12.23
CA GLU A 199 -10.21 -7.92 12.66
C GLU A 199 -8.94 -8.35 11.92
N CYS A 200 -8.82 -7.98 10.64
CA CYS A 200 -7.63 -8.29 9.82
C CYS A 200 -6.45 -7.39 10.19
N VAL A 201 -6.66 -6.08 10.28
CA VAL A 201 -5.58 -5.13 10.65
C VAL A 201 -5.13 -5.24 12.11
N SER A 202 -5.91 -5.93 12.95
CA SER A 202 -5.52 -6.30 14.32
C SER A 202 -4.74 -7.61 14.40
N ASN A 203 -4.58 -8.32 13.29
CA ASN A 203 -3.83 -9.59 13.24
C ASN A 203 -2.35 -9.34 13.53
N ALA A 204 -1.79 -10.06 14.52
CA ALA A 204 -0.42 -9.85 14.97
C ALA A 204 0.63 -10.24 13.91
N ALA A 205 0.39 -11.31 13.13
CA ALA A 205 1.31 -11.75 12.10
C ALA A 205 1.33 -10.77 10.91
N LEU A 206 0.16 -10.32 10.47
CA LEU A 206 0.06 -9.26 9.45
C LEU A 206 0.83 -8.01 9.88
N ASN A 207 0.64 -7.54 11.12
CA ASN A 207 1.33 -6.35 11.62
C ASN A 207 2.85 -6.56 11.75
N ALA A 208 3.28 -7.79 12.11
CA ALA A 208 4.70 -8.13 12.13
C ALA A 208 5.31 -8.05 10.73
N ASP A 209 4.62 -8.54 9.71
CA ASP A 209 5.10 -8.50 8.33
C ASP A 209 5.09 -7.08 7.74
N ILE A 210 4.09 -6.26 8.08
CA ILE A 210 4.13 -4.82 7.75
C ILE A 210 5.35 -4.16 8.40
N ALA A 211 5.64 -4.46 9.66
CA ALA A 211 6.82 -3.90 10.35
C ALA A 211 8.15 -4.36 9.71
N ARG A 212 8.23 -5.62 9.23
CA ARG A 212 9.38 -6.14 8.46
C ARG A 212 9.55 -5.38 7.14
N ALA A 213 8.45 -5.16 6.41
CA ALA A 213 8.45 -4.38 5.17
C ALA A 213 8.91 -2.92 5.42
N VAL A 214 8.44 -2.29 6.51
CA VAL A 214 8.90 -0.94 6.91
C VAL A 214 10.40 -0.92 7.19
N ARG A 215 10.93 -1.89 7.94
CA ARG A 215 12.37 -1.97 8.25
C ARG A 215 13.22 -2.21 7.00
N TYR A 216 12.73 -3.04 6.09
CA TYR A 216 13.40 -3.35 4.84
C TYR A 216 13.51 -2.13 3.92
N LEU A 217 12.48 -1.29 3.87
CA LEU A 217 12.42 -0.11 3.00
C LEU A 217 13.18 1.11 3.55
N LEU A 218 13.56 1.13 4.85
CA LEU A 218 14.35 2.19 5.48
C LEU A 218 15.84 2.03 5.19
#